data_ec32228fdf84b350224b0cbba8d9ea2d
#
_entry.id   ec32228fdf84b350224b0cbba8d9ea2d
#
_cell.length_a   1.000
_cell.length_b   1.000
_cell.length_c   1.000
_cell.angle_alpha   90.00
_cell.angle_beta   90.00
_cell.angle_gamma   90.00
#
_symmetry.space_group_name_H-M   'P 1'
#
loop_
_entity.id
_entity.type
_entity.pdbx_description
1 polymer ?
#
loop_
_entity_poly.entity_id
_entity_poly.type
_entity_poly.pdbx_seq_one_letter_code
_entity_poly.pdbx_strand_id
1 'polypeptide(L)'
;MKNEDEALTAQRLSKIWAAKKDALGLSQEKAAAIMGFKTQAAISQFLNGKVPVNIENVLKFAALLKVAPEEIDPSVGPLLEPIRQAVNVTNSINDADVVHLPVFNNDEVLKFIRTGMIPSEVPFVPIAKTIRTGSFWLIVSGHSMTAPQGVIPSFPEGILILIEPASEVKLGEFCIATLANESQITFKKYDHDAGVSYLLPLNAAYRTLRCDESTKILGRVVHAQWPDHVFNAP
;
A
#
# COMPACT_ATOMS: atom_id res chain seq x y z
N MET A 1 15.59 21.85 -38.95
CA MET A 1 15.45 21.24 -37.57
C MET A 1 14.08 21.47 -37.00
N LYS A 2 13.61 22.68 -36.61
CA LYS A 2 12.30 22.86 -35.96
C LYS A 2 11.11 22.39 -36.81
N ASN A 3 11.08 22.63 -38.13
CA ASN A 3 10.03 22.18 -39.04
C ASN A 3 10.02 20.66 -39.29
N GLU A 4 11.13 19.98 -39.16
CA GLU A 4 11.21 18.53 -39.36
C GLU A 4 10.68 17.76 -38.14
N ASP A 5 10.97 18.25 -36.92
CA ASP A 5 10.46 17.66 -35.70
C ASP A 5 8.93 17.81 -35.59
N GLU A 6 8.39 18.97 -35.97
CA GLU A 6 6.95 19.22 -36.02
C GLU A 6 6.23 18.31 -37.03
N ALA A 7 6.83 18.08 -38.21
CA ALA A 7 6.31 17.15 -39.19
C ALA A 7 6.33 15.69 -38.72
N LEU A 8 7.39 15.29 -38.02
CA LEU A 8 7.50 13.96 -37.44
C LEU A 8 6.48 13.73 -36.32
N THR A 9 6.23 14.74 -35.48
CA THR A 9 5.20 14.68 -34.43
C THR A 9 3.81 14.48 -35.01
N ALA A 10 3.45 15.24 -36.06
CA ALA A 10 2.15 15.08 -36.75
C ALA A 10 2.03 13.70 -37.40
N GLN A 11 3.11 13.17 -37.99
CA GLN A 11 3.13 11.84 -38.61
C GLN A 11 2.93 10.73 -37.57
N ARG A 12 3.61 10.82 -36.40
CA ARG A 12 3.41 9.86 -35.30
C ARG A 12 1.96 9.91 -34.78
N LEU A 13 1.46 11.11 -34.55
CA LEU A 13 0.07 11.31 -34.10
C LEU A 13 -0.92 10.71 -35.08
N SER A 14 -0.74 10.92 -36.39
CA SER A 14 -1.61 10.37 -37.41
C SER A 14 -1.62 8.85 -37.45
N LYS A 15 -0.44 8.20 -37.27
CA LYS A 15 -0.32 6.73 -37.18
C LYS A 15 -1.04 6.19 -35.96
N ILE A 16 -0.83 6.80 -34.78
CA ILE A 16 -1.47 6.39 -33.53
C ILE A 16 -2.97 6.56 -33.63
N TRP A 17 -3.43 7.68 -34.19
CA TRP A 17 -4.84 7.95 -34.44
C TRP A 17 -5.47 6.85 -35.31
N ALA A 18 -4.87 6.53 -36.46
CA ALA A 18 -5.37 5.51 -37.37
C ALA A 18 -5.47 4.13 -36.70
N ALA A 19 -4.51 3.79 -35.83
CA ALA A 19 -4.46 2.50 -35.14
C ALA A 19 -5.50 2.38 -34.00
N LYS A 20 -5.85 3.50 -33.33
CA LYS A 20 -6.62 3.45 -32.07
C LYS A 20 -8.04 4.01 -32.16
N LYS A 21 -8.34 4.86 -33.15
CA LYS A 21 -9.65 5.55 -33.25
C LYS A 21 -10.84 4.58 -33.23
N ASP A 22 -10.75 3.47 -33.97
CA ASP A 22 -11.87 2.54 -34.14
C ASP A 22 -12.10 1.73 -32.82
N ALA A 23 -11.06 1.26 -32.19
CA ALA A 23 -11.12 0.56 -30.90
C ALA A 23 -11.64 1.45 -29.76
N LEU A 24 -11.38 2.77 -29.83
CA LEU A 24 -11.84 3.75 -28.84
C LEU A 24 -13.17 4.40 -29.23
N GLY A 25 -13.77 4.06 -30.38
CA GLY A 25 -15.02 4.63 -30.87
C GLY A 25 -14.92 6.14 -31.15
N LEU A 26 -13.74 6.62 -31.58
CA LEU A 26 -13.43 8.02 -31.78
C LEU A 26 -13.70 8.44 -33.25
N SER A 27 -14.39 9.54 -33.41
CA SER A 27 -14.41 10.33 -34.63
C SER A 27 -13.69 11.65 -34.39
N GLN A 28 -13.28 12.33 -35.47
CA GLN A 28 -12.66 13.65 -35.34
C GLN A 28 -13.60 14.68 -34.69
N GLU A 29 -14.91 14.54 -34.87
CA GLU A 29 -15.93 15.37 -34.23
C GLU A 29 -15.99 15.12 -32.71
N LYS A 30 -16.05 13.85 -32.29
CA LYS A 30 -16.00 13.49 -30.88
C LYS A 30 -14.68 13.93 -30.20
N ALA A 31 -13.57 13.74 -30.91
CA ALA A 31 -12.26 14.18 -30.41
C ALA A 31 -12.22 15.69 -30.22
N ALA A 32 -12.74 16.47 -31.18
CA ALA A 32 -12.81 17.91 -31.05
C ALA A 32 -13.65 18.35 -29.84
N ALA A 33 -14.79 17.73 -29.63
CA ALA A 33 -15.65 17.99 -28.48
C ALA A 33 -14.95 17.69 -27.14
N ILE A 34 -14.31 16.53 -27.03
CA ILE A 34 -13.57 16.11 -25.80
C ILE A 34 -12.40 17.04 -25.54
N MET A 35 -11.64 17.42 -26.56
CA MET A 35 -10.46 18.27 -26.43
C MET A 35 -10.80 19.78 -26.32
N GLY A 36 -12.08 20.15 -26.40
CA GLY A 36 -12.54 21.54 -26.28
C GLY A 36 -12.35 22.38 -27.52
N PHE A 37 -12.27 21.77 -28.71
CA PHE A 37 -12.21 22.49 -29.99
C PHE A 37 -13.63 22.74 -30.56
N LYS A 38 -13.83 23.90 -31.18
CA LYS A 38 -15.12 24.28 -31.75
C LYS A 38 -15.52 23.47 -32.97
N THR A 39 -14.55 22.90 -33.70
CA THR A 39 -14.80 22.20 -34.98
C THR A 39 -13.90 20.99 -35.14
N GLN A 40 -14.38 19.97 -35.86
CA GLN A 40 -13.59 18.79 -36.24
C GLN A 40 -12.38 19.16 -37.13
N ALA A 41 -12.46 20.30 -37.86
CA ALA A 41 -11.37 20.77 -38.72
C ALA A 41 -10.06 21.00 -37.95
N ALA A 42 -10.16 21.39 -36.68
CA ALA A 42 -8.97 21.54 -35.82
C ALA A 42 -8.19 20.19 -35.66
N ILE A 43 -8.91 19.10 -35.41
CA ILE A 43 -8.30 17.76 -35.31
C ILE A 43 -7.65 17.35 -36.63
N SER A 44 -8.39 17.58 -37.76
CA SER A 44 -7.85 17.28 -39.10
C SER A 44 -6.58 18.07 -39.42
N GLN A 45 -6.46 19.31 -38.99
CA GLN A 45 -5.27 20.14 -39.21
C GLN A 45 -4.06 19.60 -38.46
N PHE A 46 -4.21 19.12 -37.22
CA PHE A 46 -3.15 18.48 -36.46
C PHE A 46 -2.70 17.14 -37.09
N LEU A 47 -3.66 16.28 -37.44
CA LEU A 47 -3.38 14.98 -38.05
C LEU A 47 -2.68 15.09 -39.41
N ASN A 48 -2.96 16.15 -40.17
CA ASN A 48 -2.35 16.42 -41.49
C ASN A 48 -1.09 17.30 -41.41
N GLY A 49 -0.61 17.64 -40.21
CA GLY A 49 0.58 18.46 -40.02
C GLY A 49 0.44 19.92 -40.52
N LYS A 50 -0.79 20.40 -40.74
CA LYS A 50 -1.06 21.80 -41.19
C LYS A 50 -0.87 22.80 -40.06
N VAL A 51 -1.01 22.36 -38.84
CA VAL A 51 -0.79 23.13 -37.59
C VAL A 51 0.14 22.34 -36.70
N PRO A 52 1.19 22.95 -36.14
CA PRO A 52 2.08 22.29 -35.18
C PRO A 52 1.31 21.80 -33.94
N VAL A 53 1.65 20.60 -33.46
CA VAL A 53 1.07 20.05 -32.24
C VAL A 53 1.90 20.57 -31.06
N ASN A 54 1.41 21.57 -30.35
CA ASN A 54 2.08 22.06 -29.15
C ASN A 54 1.94 21.08 -27.97
N ILE A 55 2.72 21.28 -26.91
CA ILE A 55 2.77 20.40 -25.75
C ILE A 55 1.37 20.14 -25.16
N GLU A 56 0.54 21.18 -25.02
CA GLU A 56 -0.83 21.05 -24.51
C GLU A 56 -1.66 20.08 -25.35
N ASN A 57 -1.58 20.19 -26.67
CA ASN A 57 -2.30 19.32 -27.59
C ASN A 57 -1.70 17.91 -27.62
N VAL A 58 -0.37 17.75 -27.49
CA VAL A 58 0.27 16.43 -27.31
C VAL A 58 -0.32 15.72 -26.09
N LEU A 59 -0.41 16.39 -24.94
CA LEU A 59 -0.99 15.84 -23.72
C LEU A 59 -2.49 15.49 -23.88
N LYS A 60 -3.26 16.35 -24.51
CA LYS A 60 -4.68 16.09 -24.79
C LYS A 60 -4.88 14.89 -25.71
N PHE A 61 -4.10 14.78 -26.78
CA PHE A 61 -4.15 13.62 -27.69
C PHE A 61 -3.67 12.34 -27.01
N ALA A 62 -2.62 12.41 -26.20
CA ALA A 62 -2.11 11.27 -25.44
C ALA A 62 -3.18 10.71 -24.49
N ALA A 63 -3.83 11.58 -23.74
CA ALA A 63 -4.95 11.20 -22.86
C ALA A 63 -6.13 10.61 -23.63
N LEU A 64 -6.53 11.23 -24.75
CA LEU A 64 -7.64 10.78 -25.58
C LEU A 64 -7.38 9.39 -26.20
N LEU A 65 -6.16 9.17 -26.70
CA LEU A 65 -5.74 7.94 -27.39
C LEU A 65 -5.20 6.86 -26.44
N LYS A 66 -5.11 7.16 -25.14
CA LYS A 66 -4.56 6.28 -24.08
C LYS A 66 -3.15 5.78 -24.44
N VAL A 67 -2.27 6.70 -24.77
CA VAL A 67 -0.85 6.46 -25.06
C VAL A 67 0.03 7.38 -24.23
N ALA A 68 1.32 7.05 -24.11
CA ALA A 68 2.27 7.95 -23.49
C ALA A 68 2.50 9.19 -24.38
N PRO A 69 2.59 10.42 -23.82
CA PRO A 69 2.85 11.63 -24.59
C PRO A 69 4.09 11.53 -25.49
N GLU A 70 5.13 10.81 -25.04
CA GLU A 70 6.39 10.58 -25.74
C GLU A 70 6.23 9.73 -27.01
N GLU A 71 5.16 8.95 -27.11
CA GLU A 71 4.84 8.20 -28.33
C GLU A 71 4.45 9.15 -29.46
N ILE A 72 3.85 10.30 -29.10
CA ILE A 72 3.46 11.36 -30.05
C ILE A 72 4.66 12.29 -30.27
N ASP A 73 5.24 12.80 -29.20
CA ASP A 73 6.40 13.70 -29.23
C ASP A 73 7.44 13.34 -28.17
N PRO A 74 8.54 12.70 -28.56
CA PRO A 74 9.61 12.31 -27.63
C PRO A 74 10.23 13.48 -26.85
N SER A 75 10.15 14.71 -27.36
CA SER A 75 10.75 15.89 -26.70
C SER A 75 10.03 16.28 -25.39
N VAL A 76 8.80 15.79 -25.18
CA VAL A 76 8.05 16.08 -23.94
C VAL A 76 8.49 15.20 -22.76
N GLY A 77 9.16 14.07 -23.00
CA GLY A 77 9.61 13.15 -21.96
C GLY A 77 10.43 13.82 -20.85
N PRO A 78 11.53 14.50 -21.18
CA PRO A 78 12.35 15.21 -20.19
C PRO A 78 11.58 16.31 -19.42
N LEU A 79 10.54 16.91 -20.03
CA LEU A 79 9.71 17.93 -19.39
C LEU A 79 8.69 17.33 -18.41
N LEU A 80 8.26 16.08 -18.65
CA LEU A 80 7.30 15.37 -17.80
C LEU A 80 7.99 14.59 -16.66
N GLU A 81 9.28 14.30 -16.77
CA GLU A 81 10.01 13.51 -15.79
C GLU A 81 9.96 14.09 -14.36
N PRO A 82 10.17 15.40 -14.11
CA PRO A 82 10.03 15.97 -12.78
C PRO A 82 8.59 15.85 -12.24
N ILE A 83 7.58 15.97 -13.13
CA ILE A 83 6.18 15.82 -12.74
C ILE A 83 5.88 14.36 -12.40
N ARG A 84 6.38 13.40 -13.17
CA ARG A 84 6.26 11.97 -12.89
C ARG A 84 6.92 11.58 -11.58
N GLN A 85 8.11 12.10 -11.32
CA GLN A 85 8.79 11.88 -10.04
C GLN A 85 7.98 12.46 -8.87
N ALA A 86 7.45 13.68 -9.00
CA ALA A 86 6.58 14.27 -7.99
C ALA A 86 5.26 13.47 -7.83
N VAL A 87 4.64 13.03 -8.92
CA VAL A 87 3.43 12.20 -8.91
C VAL A 87 3.71 10.81 -8.36
N ASN A 88 4.86 10.21 -8.67
CA ASN A 88 5.27 8.92 -8.09
C ASN A 88 5.55 9.04 -6.60
N VAL A 89 6.09 10.15 -6.11
CA VAL A 89 6.17 10.44 -4.67
C VAL A 89 4.77 10.61 -4.07
N THR A 90 3.85 11.27 -4.77
CA THR A 90 2.47 11.46 -4.32
C THR A 90 1.64 10.17 -4.47
N ASN A 91 1.83 9.40 -5.55
CA ASN A 91 1.17 8.12 -5.78
C ASN A 91 1.78 7.01 -4.91
N SER A 92 3.05 7.10 -4.49
CA SER A 92 3.57 6.22 -3.44
C SER A 92 2.93 6.50 -2.07
N ILE A 93 2.25 7.63 -1.91
CA ILE A 93 1.38 7.93 -0.77
C ILE A 93 -0.08 7.49 -1.05
N ASN A 94 -0.53 7.47 -2.31
CA ASN A 94 -1.92 7.14 -2.71
C ASN A 94 -2.10 5.71 -3.25
N ASP A 95 -1.02 5.06 -3.73
CA ASP A 95 -0.93 3.64 -4.08
C ASP A 95 0.10 2.93 -3.18
N ALA A 96 0.25 3.33 -1.94
CA ALA A 96 0.65 2.35 -0.95
C ALA A 96 -0.36 1.23 -1.13
N ASP A 97 0.09 0.07 -1.61
CA ASP A 97 -0.73 -1.11 -1.77
C ASP A 97 -1.53 -1.28 -0.49
N VAL A 98 -2.79 -0.85 -0.51
CA VAL A 98 -3.67 -1.02 0.65
C VAL A 98 -3.94 -2.51 0.73
N VAL A 99 -3.19 -3.16 1.57
CA VAL A 99 -3.34 -4.59 1.81
C VAL A 99 -4.38 -4.79 2.89
N HIS A 100 -5.38 -5.62 2.61
CA HIS A 100 -6.36 -6.03 3.60
C HIS A 100 -5.88 -7.28 4.31
N LEU A 101 -5.70 -7.19 5.60
CA LEU A 101 -5.19 -8.29 6.42
C LEU A 101 -6.27 -8.84 7.35
N PRO A 102 -6.31 -10.17 7.55
CA PRO A 102 -7.25 -10.79 8.47
C PRO A 102 -6.96 -10.33 9.91
N VAL A 103 -8.04 -10.17 10.68
CA VAL A 103 -7.98 -9.86 12.11
C VAL A 103 -8.28 -11.13 12.88
N PHE A 104 -7.36 -11.55 13.72
CA PHE A 104 -7.46 -12.76 14.51
C PHE A 104 -7.55 -12.46 16.02
N ASN A 105 -8.23 -13.32 16.73
CA ASN A 105 -8.05 -13.51 18.17
C ASN A 105 -6.93 -14.57 18.44
N ASN A 106 -6.61 -14.81 19.69
CA ASN A 106 -5.54 -15.74 20.06
C ASN A 106 -5.74 -17.17 19.53
N ASP A 107 -6.97 -17.68 19.57
CA ASP A 107 -7.29 -19.05 19.14
C ASP A 107 -7.20 -19.18 17.62
N GLU A 108 -7.62 -18.16 16.90
CA GLU A 108 -7.56 -18.10 15.43
C GLU A 108 -6.11 -18.02 14.94
N VAL A 109 -5.24 -17.28 15.62
CA VAL A 109 -3.80 -17.26 15.30
C VAL A 109 -3.18 -18.65 15.42
N LEU A 110 -3.49 -19.38 16.49
CA LEU A 110 -2.97 -20.75 16.66
C LEU A 110 -3.44 -21.70 15.55
N LYS A 111 -4.71 -21.59 15.14
CA LYS A 111 -5.24 -22.34 14.01
C LYS A 111 -4.54 -21.96 12.70
N PHE A 112 -4.41 -20.66 12.44
CA PHE A 112 -3.76 -20.14 11.25
C PHE A 112 -2.29 -20.60 11.14
N ILE A 113 -1.52 -20.52 12.23
CA ILE A 113 -0.11 -20.95 12.23
C ILE A 113 0.03 -22.46 11.96
N ARG A 114 -0.91 -23.27 12.47
CA ARG A 114 -0.87 -24.73 12.29
C ARG A 114 -1.33 -25.19 10.90
N THR A 115 -2.33 -24.52 10.35
CA THR A 115 -3.02 -24.97 9.14
C THR A 115 -2.75 -24.14 7.90
N GLY A 116 -2.27 -22.90 8.06
CA GLY A 116 -2.18 -21.90 6.99
C GLY A 116 -3.55 -21.39 6.50
N MET A 117 -4.65 -21.83 7.12
CA MET A 117 -6.00 -21.49 6.65
C MET A 117 -6.57 -20.30 7.42
N ILE A 118 -7.09 -19.34 6.70
CA ILE A 118 -7.83 -18.20 7.26
C ILE A 118 -9.28 -18.63 7.47
N PRO A 119 -9.86 -18.50 8.68
CA PRO A 119 -11.27 -18.78 8.91
C PRO A 119 -12.17 -17.91 8.02
N SER A 120 -13.32 -18.43 7.57
CA SER A 120 -14.20 -17.76 6.62
C SER A 120 -14.89 -16.49 7.14
N GLU A 121 -14.98 -16.32 8.45
CA GLU A 121 -15.75 -15.24 9.08
C GLU A 121 -14.87 -14.17 9.77
N VAL A 122 -13.55 -14.18 9.55
CA VAL A 122 -12.70 -13.15 10.15
C VAL A 122 -12.83 -11.82 9.40
N PRO A 123 -12.90 -10.69 10.11
CA PRO A 123 -12.87 -9.37 9.46
C PRO A 123 -11.48 -9.08 8.87
N PHE A 124 -11.46 -8.18 7.87
CA PHE A 124 -10.24 -7.71 7.25
C PHE A 124 -10.09 -6.21 7.48
N VAL A 125 -8.90 -5.78 7.87
CA VAL A 125 -8.58 -4.38 8.14
C VAL A 125 -7.48 -3.92 7.18
N PRO A 126 -7.66 -2.76 6.50
CA PRO A 126 -6.67 -2.23 5.57
C PRO A 126 -5.44 -1.69 6.30
N ILE A 127 -4.29 -1.79 5.63
CA ILE A 127 -3.04 -1.13 6.01
C ILE A 127 -2.33 -0.60 4.76
N ALA A 128 -1.98 0.68 4.78
CA ALA A 128 -1.19 1.33 3.73
C ALA A 128 0.31 1.25 4.07
N LYS A 129 0.88 0.07 3.99
CA LYS A 129 2.28 -0.19 4.33
C LYS A 129 2.77 -1.44 3.61
N THR A 130 4.03 -1.42 3.17
CA THR A 130 4.70 -2.64 2.72
C THR A 130 4.88 -3.59 3.91
N ILE A 131 4.35 -4.79 3.79
CA ILE A 131 4.34 -5.81 4.84
C ILE A 131 4.86 -7.15 4.30
N ARG A 132 5.30 -8.02 5.20
CA ARG A 132 5.70 -9.39 4.85
C ARG A 132 4.48 -10.26 4.56
N THR A 133 4.64 -11.20 3.64
CA THR A 133 3.64 -12.25 3.39
C THR A 133 3.37 -13.03 4.68
N GLY A 134 2.09 -13.31 4.94
CA GLY A 134 1.66 -14.00 6.16
C GLY A 134 1.44 -13.08 7.37
N SER A 135 1.54 -11.76 7.19
CA SER A 135 1.17 -10.79 8.24
C SER A 135 -0.34 -10.79 8.50
N PHE A 136 -0.70 -10.45 9.72
CA PHE A 136 -2.10 -10.39 10.18
C PHE A 136 -2.25 -9.40 11.34
N TRP A 137 -3.47 -8.98 11.58
CA TRP A 137 -3.84 -8.24 12.78
C TRP A 137 -4.21 -9.18 13.91
N LEU A 138 -3.76 -8.88 15.13
CA LEU A 138 -4.17 -9.57 16.35
C LEU A 138 -4.90 -8.58 17.26
N ILE A 139 -6.08 -8.97 17.75
CA ILE A 139 -6.78 -8.23 18.80
C ILE A 139 -6.08 -8.51 20.13
N VAL A 140 -5.62 -7.45 20.79
CA VAL A 140 -5.02 -7.57 22.12
C VAL A 140 -6.08 -7.98 23.13
N SER A 141 -5.80 -9.05 23.86
CA SER A 141 -6.67 -9.57 24.94
C SER A 141 -5.97 -9.40 26.29
N GLY A 142 -6.74 -8.90 27.27
CA GLY A 142 -6.28 -8.66 28.62
C GLY A 142 -5.39 -7.43 28.78
N HIS A 143 -4.90 -7.20 30.00
CA HIS A 143 -4.30 -5.94 30.42
C HIS A 143 -2.77 -6.02 30.66
N SER A 144 -2.13 -7.13 30.31
CA SER A 144 -0.69 -7.32 30.57
C SER A 144 0.22 -6.35 29.83
N MET A 145 -0.26 -5.80 28.70
CA MET A 145 0.45 -4.84 27.87
C MET A 145 -0.14 -3.42 27.94
N THR A 146 -1.03 -3.16 28.90
CA THR A 146 -1.50 -1.83 29.24
C THR A 146 -0.48 -1.18 30.18
N ALA A 147 0.27 -0.21 29.65
CA ALA A 147 1.26 0.52 30.44
C ALA A 147 0.59 1.45 31.48
N PRO A 148 1.29 1.83 32.56
CA PRO A 148 0.84 2.85 33.50
C PRO A 148 0.53 4.17 32.80
N GLN A 149 -0.35 4.97 33.41
CA GLN A 149 -0.73 6.27 32.85
C GLN A 149 0.50 7.15 32.56
N GLY A 150 0.53 7.72 31.36
CA GLY A 150 1.63 8.58 30.89
C GLY A 150 2.84 7.84 30.30
N VAL A 151 2.83 6.52 30.32
CA VAL A 151 3.90 5.68 29.71
C VAL A 151 3.48 5.22 28.33
N ILE A 152 4.35 5.39 27.34
CA ILE A 152 4.16 4.95 25.94
C ILE A 152 5.32 4.05 25.49
N PRO A 153 5.04 3.05 24.60
CA PRO A 153 3.72 2.68 24.12
C PRO A 153 2.87 1.95 25.16
N SER A 154 1.57 1.96 24.97
CA SER A 154 0.59 1.19 25.75
C SER A 154 -0.34 0.46 24.79
N PHE A 155 -0.66 -0.81 25.09
CA PHE A 155 -1.51 -1.65 24.25
C PHE A 155 -2.69 -2.16 25.12
N PRO A 156 -3.74 -1.33 25.29
CA PRO A 156 -4.93 -1.74 26.03
C PRO A 156 -5.68 -2.88 25.31
N GLU A 157 -6.52 -3.56 26.05
CA GLU A 157 -7.41 -4.57 25.47
C GLU A 157 -8.25 -3.99 24.34
N GLY A 158 -8.43 -4.76 23.26
CA GLY A 158 -9.20 -4.39 22.08
C GLY A 158 -8.40 -3.63 20.99
N ILE A 159 -7.20 -3.13 21.29
CA ILE A 159 -6.35 -2.53 20.24
C ILE A 159 -5.87 -3.62 19.26
N LEU A 160 -5.77 -3.25 17.98
CA LEU A 160 -5.19 -4.10 16.96
C LEU A 160 -3.69 -3.91 16.89
N ILE A 161 -2.94 -4.99 16.90
CA ILE A 161 -1.50 -5.01 16.65
C ILE A 161 -1.20 -5.78 15.37
N LEU A 162 -0.37 -5.20 14.51
CA LEU A 162 0.06 -5.84 13.26
C LEU A 162 1.26 -6.74 13.53
N ILE A 163 1.08 -7.99 13.21
CA ILE A 163 2.09 -9.03 13.39
C ILE A 163 2.74 -9.36 12.04
N GLU A 164 4.06 -9.24 11.98
CA GLU A 164 4.87 -9.86 10.92
C GLU A 164 5.43 -11.19 11.43
N PRO A 165 5.30 -12.30 10.66
CA PRO A 165 5.92 -13.57 11.02
C PRO A 165 7.42 -13.42 11.23
N ALA A 166 7.92 -13.87 12.37
CA ALA A 166 9.33 -13.87 12.73
C ALA A 166 9.62 -14.96 13.76
N SER A 167 10.74 -15.63 13.61
CA SER A 167 11.24 -16.60 14.60
C SER A 167 12.18 -15.96 15.61
N GLU A 168 12.65 -14.75 15.36
CA GLU A 168 13.57 -13.98 16.19
C GLU A 168 13.16 -12.51 16.25
N VAL A 169 13.40 -11.88 17.38
CA VAL A 169 13.14 -10.46 17.64
C VAL A 169 14.34 -9.84 18.34
N LYS A 170 14.50 -8.53 18.18
CA LYS A 170 15.57 -7.76 18.80
C LYS A 170 15.18 -7.32 20.20
N LEU A 171 16.19 -7.01 21.01
CA LEU A 171 16.02 -6.41 22.32
C LEU A 171 15.08 -5.18 22.25
N GLY A 172 14.08 -5.15 23.12
CA GLY A 172 13.11 -4.07 23.20
C GLY A 172 11.94 -4.14 22.21
N GLU A 173 11.98 -5.05 21.23
CA GLU A 173 10.86 -5.25 20.32
C GLU A 173 9.68 -5.94 21.02
N PHE A 174 8.49 -5.69 20.48
CA PHE A 174 7.26 -6.36 20.92
C PHE A 174 7.00 -7.58 20.05
N CYS A 175 6.61 -8.68 20.66
CA CYS A 175 6.40 -9.94 19.97
C CYS A 175 5.22 -10.73 20.53
N ILE A 176 4.71 -11.64 19.71
CA ILE A 176 3.87 -12.72 20.17
C ILE A 176 4.67 -14.01 20.23
N ALA A 177 4.41 -14.79 21.27
CA ALA A 177 5.10 -16.04 21.50
C ALA A 177 4.15 -17.09 22.07
N THR A 178 4.48 -18.38 21.90
CA THR A 178 3.90 -19.48 22.69
C THR A 178 4.88 -19.91 23.76
N LEU A 179 4.32 -20.39 24.86
CA LEU A 179 5.04 -21.05 25.96
C LEU A 179 4.73 -22.55 25.92
N ALA A 180 5.32 -23.31 26.84
CA ALA A 180 5.14 -24.75 26.94
C ALA A 180 3.76 -25.25 26.50
N ASN A 181 3.75 -26.24 25.63
CA ASN A 181 2.56 -26.88 25.03
C ASN A 181 1.85 -26.14 23.89
N GLU A 182 2.38 -25.01 23.41
CA GLU A 182 1.81 -24.25 22.25
C GLU A 182 0.27 -24.01 22.33
N SER A 183 -0.28 -23.98 23.56
CA SER A 183 -1.70 -23.88 23.75
C SER A 183 -2.21 -22.45 23.93
N GLN A 184 -1.31 -21.52 24.20
CA GLN A 184 -1.67 -20.11 24.44
C GLN A 184 -0.63 -19.17 23.82
N ILE A 185 -1.13 -18.09 23.23
CA ILE A 185 -0.32 -16.99 22.74
C ILE A 185 -0.17 -15.96 23.85
N THR A 186 1.03 -15.43 24.00
CA THR A 186 1.30 -14.28 24.84
C THR A 186 1.88 -13.14 24.02
N PHE A 187 1.42 -11.91 24.28
CA PHE A 187 1.96 -10.68 23.72
C PHE A 187 2.81 -9.99 24.78
N LYS A 188 4.10 -9.75 24.49
CA LYS A 188 5.07 -9.18 25.44
C LYS A 188 6.14 -8.36 24.74
N LYS A 189 6.92 -7.61 25.54
CA LYS A 189 8.17 -7.00 25.12
C LYS A 189 9.30 -8.00 25.32
N TYR A 190 10.14 -8.20 24.30
CA TYR A 190 11.31 -9.06 24.41
C TYR A 190 12.46 -8.32 25.09
N ASP A 191 13.10 -9.00 26.03
CA ASP A 191 14.27 -8.48 26.74
C ASP A 191 15.31 -9.59 26.91
N HIS A 192 16.55 -9.18 27.14
CA HIS A 192 17.67 -10.10 27.34
C HIS A 192 18.62 -9.52 28.40
N ASP A 193 18.87 -10.25 29.46
CA ASP A 193 19.78 -9.87 30.53
C ASP A 193 20.60 -11.08 31.02
N ALA A 194 21.89 -10.84 31.21
CA ALA A 194 22.85 -11.83 31.74
C ALA A 194 22.78 -13.21 31.04
N GLY A 195 22.59 -13.22 29.71
CA GLY A 195 22.52 -14.48 28.95
C GLY A 195 21.16 -15.16 28.97
N VAL A 196 20.14 -14.53 29.55
CA VAL A 196 18.78 -15.06 29.66
C VAL A 196 17.80 -14.15 28.95
N SER A 197 16.94 -14.74 28.17
CA SER A 197 15.85 -14.02 27.49
C SER A 197 14.56 -14.00 28.31
N TYR A 198 13.83 -12.90 28.20
CA TYR A 198 12.62 -12.66 28.96
C TYR A 198 11.52 -12.06 28.06
N LEU A 199 10.28 -12.35 28.42
CA LEU A 199 9.08 -11.73 27.85
C LEU A 199 8.47 -10.86 28.96
N LEU A 200 8.61 -9.53 28.80
CA LEU A 200 8.22 -8.54 29.81
C LEU A 200 6.81 -8.01 29.53
N PRO A 201 5.91 -7.98 30.52
CA PRO A 201 4.68 -7.20 30.44
C PRO A 201 5.00 -5.70 30.58
N LEU A 202 4.14 -4.84 30.03
CA LEU A 202 4.16 -3.39 30.33
C LEU A 202 3.45 -3.05 31.64
N ASN A 203 2.51 -3.89 32.04
CA ASN A 203 1.81 -3.78 33.31
C ASN A 203 2.55 -4.57 34.41
N ALA A 204 3.11 -3.86 35.37
CA ALA A 204 3.87 -4.45 36.47
C ALA A 204 3.07 -5.39 37.39
N ALA A 205 1.73 -5.39 37.30
CA ALA A 205 0.89 -6.37 38.02
C ALA A 205 0.98 -7.80 37.44
N TYR A 206 1.57 -7.93 36.23
CA TYR A 206 1.75 -9.21 35.57
C TYR A 206 3.22 -9.67 35.69
N ARG A 207 3.41 -10.99 35.77
CA ARG A 207 4.76 -11.56 35.91
C ARG A 207 5.56 -11.49 34.62
N THR A 208 6.86 -11.26 34.72
CA THR A 208 7.84 -11.51 33.70
C THR A 208 7.94 -13.02 33.44
N LEU A 209 8.03 -13.39 32.16
CA LEU A 209 8.18 -14.78 31.75
C LEU A 209 9.61 -14.99 31.26
N ARG A 210 10.29 -15.98 31.84
CA ARG A 210 11.62 -16.41 31.35
C ARG A 210 11.42 -17.27 30.11
N CYS A 211 12.18 -16.98 29.06
CA CYS A 211 12.20 -17.83 27.87
C CYS A 211 13.06 -19.09 28.17
N ASP A 212 12.58 -20.22 27.69
CA ASP A 212 13.26 -21.52 27.73
C ASP A 212 13.14 -22.18 26.34
N GLU A 213 13.58 -23.41 26.20
CA GLU A 213 13.56 -24.19 24.96
C GLU A 213 12.12 -24.41 24.40
N SER A 214 11.11 -24.29 25.27
CA SER A 214 9.69 -24.41 24.85
C SER A 214 9.08 -23.09 24.35
N THR A 215 9.79 -21.98 24.53
CA THR A 215 9.34 -20.66 24.12
C THR A 215 9.58 -20.47 22.62
N LYS A 216 8.52 -20.26 21.84
CA LYS A 216 8.62 -19.99 20.41
C LYS A 216 8.10 -18.61 20.11
N ILE A 217 8.93 -17.76 19.52
CA ILE A 217 8.51 -16.49 18.92
C ILE A 217 7.77 -16.82 17.64
N LEU A 218 6.57 -16.25 17.47
CA LEU A 218 5.70 -16.46 16.32
C LEU A 218 5.71 -15.26 15.35
N GLY A 219 5.97 -14.06 15.89
CA GLY A 219 6.00 -12.85 15.10
C GLY A 219 6.35 -11.63 15.94
N ARG A 220 6.74 -10.57 15.23
CA ARG A 220 7.02 -9.25 15.82
C ARG A 220 5.88 -8.28 15.54
N VAL A 221 5.67 -7.34 16.43
CA VAL A 221 4.70 -6.26 16.27
C VAL A 221 5.36 -5.11 15.50
N VAL A 222 4.75 -4.66 14.42
CA VAL A 222 5.29 -3.61 13.55
C VAL A 222 4.38 -2.39 13.44
N HIS A 223 3.14 -2.49 13.94
CA HIS A 223 2.17 -1.39 13.96
C HIS A 223 1.09 -1.69 14.99
N ALA A 224 0.35 -0.63 15.42
CA ALA A 224 -0.83 -0.76 16.26
C ALA A 224 -1.84 0.34 15.92
N GLN A 225 -3.13 0.02 15.96
CA GLN A 225 -4.22 0.97 15.75
C GLN A 225 -5.48 0.55 16.51
N TRP A 226 -6.35 1.52 16.80
CA TRP A 226 -7.68 1.21 17.29
C TRP A 226 -8.58 0.74 16.14
N PRO A 227 -9.48 -0.22 16.37
CA PRO A 227 -10.52 -0.55 15.41
C PRO A 227 -11.46 0.64 15.17
N ASP A 228 -11.93 0.81 13.93
CA ASP A 228 -12.79 1.95 13.54
C ASP A 228 -14.06 2.07 14.36
N HIS A 229 -14.63 0.96 14.80
CA HIS A 229 -15.86 0.96 15.62
C HIS A 229 -15.70 1.65 16.98
N VAL A 230 -14.46 1.78 17.49
CA VAL A 230 -14.20 2.50 18.75
C VAL A 230 -14.48 4.00 18.60
N PHE A 231 -14.34 4.54 17.39
CA PHE A 231 -14.59 5.95 17.09
C PHE A 231 -15.98 6.22 16.55
N ASN A 232 -16.70 5.18 16.14
CA ASN A 232 -18.03 5.24 15.54
C ASN A 232 -19.10 4.64 16.47
N ALA A 233 -18.89 4.63 17.78
CA ALA A 233 -19.90 4.22 18.73
C ALA A 233 -21.14 5.13 18.62
N PRO A 234 -22.36 4.58 18.62
CA PRO A 234 -23.60 5.34 18.45
C PRO A 234 -23.84 6.33 19.60
#